data_8ceb455ccec2fac34e3eabb75fe3d025
#
_entry.id   8ceb455ccec2fac34e3eabb75fe3d025
#
_cell.length_a   1.000
_cell.length_b   1.000
_cell.length_c   1.000
_cell.angle_alpha   90.00
_cell.angle_beta   90.00
_cell.angle_gamma   90.00
#
_symmetry.space_group_name_H-M   'P 1'
#
loop_
_entity.id
_entity.type
_entity.pdbx_description
1 polymer ?
#
loop_
_entity_poly.entity_id
_entity_poly.type
_entity_poly.pdbx_seq_one_letter_code
_entity_poly.pdbx_strand_id
1 'polypeptide(L)'
;MFTIYTYILVFVTKYRGKVFTKEVLDDVEKSFIEVCSKFESQLIEFNGESDHVHLLVSYPPKVSISALVNSLKGVSSRMIRKKKYQSIESKLWDDALWSPSYFASSCGGAPIDILRQYIEQQNTPS
;
A
#
# COMPACT_ATOMS: atom_id res chain seq x y z
N MET A 1 -6.22 -6.88 27.59
CA MET A 1 -6.80 -6.05 26.53
C MET A 1 -5.78 -5.81 25.45
N PHE A 2 -6.16 -6.00 24.20
CA PHE A 2 -5.24 -5.79 23.08
C PHE A 2 -5.44 -4.40 22.50
N THR A 3 -4.36 -3.65 22.39
CA THR A 3 -4.38 -2.36 21.71
C THR A 3 -3.96 -2.57 20.26
N ILE A 4 -4.77 -2.05 19.33
CA ILE A 4 -4.48 -2.14 17.91
C ILE A 4 -4.50 -0.73 17.35
N TYR A 5 -3.47 -0.38 16.59
CA TYR A 5 -3.41 0.88 15.85
C TYR A 5 -3.91 0.65 14.43
N THR A 6 -4.60 1.64 13.91
CA THR A 6 -5.10 1.62 12.54
C THR A 6 -4.61 2.86 11.82
N TYR A 7 -4.02 2.67 10.64
CA TYR A 7 -3.50 3.76 9.83
C TYR A 7 -4.02 3.66 8.41
N ILE A 8 -4.28 4.81 7.82
CA ILE A 8 -4.45 4.93 6.37
C ILE A 8 -3.08 5.29 5.80
N LEU A 9 -2.64 4.51 4.82
CA LEU A 9 -1.37 4.73 4.13
C LEU A 9 -1.63 5.00 2.65
N VAL A 10 -0.89 5.93 2.07
CA VAL A 10 -0.93 6.20 0.64
C VAL A 10 0.48 6.11 0.10
N PHE A 11 0.69 5.25 -0.89
CA PHE A 11 1.96 5.11 -1.60
C PHE A 11 1.79 5.55 -3.03
N VAL A 12 2.72 6.34 -3.53
CA VAL A 12 2.70 6.86 -4.88
C VAL A 12 3.86 6.27 -5.66
N THR A 13 3.64 5.96 -6.93
CA THR A 13 4.71 5.49 -7.81
C THR A 13 5.73 6.59 -8.02
N LYS A 14 6.97 6.18 -8.27
CA LYS A 14 8.06 7.12 -8.54
C LYS A 14 7.72 7.96 -9.78
N TYR A 15 7.90 9.27 -9.67
CA TYR A 15 7.55 10.25 -10.72
C TYR A 15 6.07 10.23 -11.08
N ARG A 16 5.21 9.65 -10.24
CA ARG A 16 3.77 9.50 -10.49
C ARG A 16 3.50 8.81 -11.83
N GLY A 17 4.35 7.86 -12.19
CA GLY A 17 4.17 7.08 -13.41
C GLY A 17 2.92 6.22 -13.35
N LYS A 18 2.09 6.27 -14.40
CA LYS A 18 0.84 5.52 -14.45
C LYS A 18 1.11 4.09 -14.91
N VAL A 19 1.60 3.28 -14.00
CA VAL A 19 2.09 1.93 -14.33
C VAL A 19 1.19 0.82 -13.83
N PHE A 20 0.22 1.11 -12.98
CA PHE A 20 -0.62 0.09 -12.36
C PHE A 20 -1.80 -0.28 -13.24
N THR A 21 -1.79 -1.52 -13.72
CA THR A 21 -2.96 -2.18 -14.30
C THR A 21 -3.65 -2.96 -13.19
N LYS A 22 -4.85 -3.47 -13.47
CA LYS A 22 -5.56 -4.32 -12.50
C LYS A 22 -4.70 -5.53 -12.11
N GLU A 23 -4.03 -6.14 -13.07
CA GLU A 23 -3.17 -7.31 -12.83
C GLU A 23 -2.03 -6.97 -11.88
N VAL A 24 -1.36 -5.83 -12.10
CA VAL A 24 -0.28 -5.38 -11.24
C VAL A 24 -0.82 -5.08 -9.84
N LEU A 25 -1.96 -4.41 -9.74
CA LEU A 25 -2.57 -4.09 -8.45
C LEU A 25 -2.94 -5.35 -7.66
N ASP A 26 -3.44 -6.38 -8.32
CA ASP A 26 -3.75 -7.66 -7.66
C ASP A 26 -2.49 -8.27 -7.05
N ASP A 27 -1.37 -8.22 -7.75
CA ASP A 27 -0.10 -8.72 -7.24
C ASP A 27 0.44 -7.86 -6.10
N VAL A 28 0.29 -6.55 -6.18
CA VAL A 28 0.69 -5.65 -5.10
C VAL A 28 -0.11 -5.96 -3.83
N GLU A 29 -1.43 -6.14 -3.99
CA GLU A 29 -2.29 -6.47 -2.85
C GLU A 29 -1.86 -7.79 -2.19
N LYS A 30 -1.61 -8.81 -2.98
CA LYS A 30 -1.15 -10.11 -2.45
C LYS A 30 0.16 -9.96 -1.67
N SER A 31 1.09 -9.19 -2.20
CA SER A 31 2.35 -8.90 -1.53
C SER A 31 2.12 -8.19 -0.20
N PHE A 32 1.23 -7.22 -0.17
CA PHE A 32 0.92 -6.48 1.05
C PHE A 32 0.28 -7.36 2.11
N ILE A 33 -0.63 -8.25 1.72
CA ILE A 33 -1.25 -9.21 2.65
C ILE A 33 -0.17 -10.08 3.29
N GLU A 34 0.75 -10.60 2.48
CA GLU A 34 1.82 -11.45 2.97
C GLU A 34 2.75 -10.71 3.93
N VAL A 35 3.16 -9.49 3.59
CA VAL A 35 4.03 -8.69 4.46
C VAL A 35 3.32 -8.36 5.78
N CYS A 36 2.06 -7.94 5.72
CA CYS A 36 1.30 -7.64 6.93
C CYS A 36 1.24 -8.86 7.84
N SER A 37 1.01 -10.03 7.28
CA SER A 37 0.97 -11.26 8.06
C SER A 37 2.28 -11.50 8.83
N LYS A 38 3.41 -11.24 8.20
CA LYS A 38 4.72 -11.41 8.84
C LYS A 38 4.96 -10.40 9.98
N PHE A 39 4.27 -9.29 9.95
CA PHE A 39 4.33 -8.27 10.99
C PHE A 39 3.20 -8.40 12.01
N GLU A 40 2.48 -9.51 12.03
CA GLU A 40 1.32 -9.71 12.89
C GLU A 40 0.27 -8.61 12.70
N SER A 41 0.20 -8.09 11.49
CA SER A 41 -0.65 -6.98 11.10
C SER A 41 -1.67 -7.45 10.08
N GLN A 42 -2.64 -6.62 9.78
CA GLN A 42 -3.71 -6.99 8.86
C GLN A 42 -3.96 -5.87 7.85
N LEU A 43 -4.02 -6.25 6.58
CA LEU A 43 -4.48 -5.36 5.52
C LEU A 43 -6.01 -5.43 5.50
N ILE A 44 -6.66 -4.38 6.00
CA ILE A 44 -8.12 -4.34 6.14
C ILE A 44 -8.78 -3.92 4.83
N GLU A 45 -8.19 -2.95 4.14
CA GLU A 45 -8.72 -2.44 2.88
C GLU A 45 -7.58 -2.06 1.97
N PHE A 46 -7.78 -2.26 0.66
CA PHE A 46 -6.79 -1.91 -0.36
C PHE A 46 -7.52 -1.41 -1.59
N ASN A 47 -7.11 -0.25 -2.07
CA ASN A 47 -7.60 0.30 -3.32
C ASN A 47 -6.45 0.95 -4.07
N GLY A 48 -6.45 0.85 -5.38
CA GLY A 48 -5.39 1.41 -6.20
C GLY A 48 -5.89 2.10 -7.44
N GLU A 49 -5.12 3.07 -7.87
CA GLU A 49 -5.28 3.77 -9.12
C GLU A 49 -4.03 3.52 -9.97
N SER A 50 -3.93 4.20 -11.11
CA SER A 50 -2.83 3.95 -12.04
C SER A 50 -1.46 4.36 -11.48
N ASP A 51 -1.39 5.28 -10.53
CA ASP A 51 -0.14 5.82 -10.02
C ASP A 51 -0.03 5.84 -8.49
N HIS A 52 -0.98 5.27 -7.78
CA HIS A 52 -0.94 5.23 -6.32
C HIS A 52 -1.86 4.16 -5.75
N VAL A 53 -1.65 3.85 -4.48
CA VAL A 53 -2.51 2.94 -3.74
C VAL A 53 -2.87 3.56 -2.40
N HIS A 54 -4.09 3.25 -1.93
CA HIS A 54 -4.57 3.57 -0.58
C HIS A 54 -4.75 2.26 0.15
N LEU A 55 -4.27 2.19 1.38
CA LEU A 55 -4.48 0.99 2.19
C LEU A 55 -4.83 1.35 3.63
N LEU A 56 -5.64 0.51 4.24
CA LEU A 56 -5.98 0.58 5.65
C LEU A 56 -5.36 -0.63 6.32
N VAL A 57 -4.47 -0.38 7.28
CA VAL A 57 -3.78 -1.45 8.00
C VAL A 57 -4.03 -1.33 9.49
N SER A 58 -4.16 -2.49 10.15
CA SER A 58 -4.16 -2.55 11.60
C SER A 58 -2.89 -3.28 12.05
N TYR A 59 -2.29 -2.81 13.14
CA TYR A 59 -1.07 -3.42 13.63
C TYR A 59 -0.94 -3.25 15.15
N PRO A 60 -0.25 -4.20 15.81
CA PRO A 60 -0.05 -4.10 17.26
C PRO A 60 0.99 -3.04 17.61
N PRO A 61 0.96 -2.50 18.85
CA PRO A 61 1.87 -1.43 19.25
C PRO A 61 3.36 -1.74 19.10
N LYS A 62 3.72 -3.02 19.15
CA LYS A 62 5.13 -3.42 19.02
C LYS A 62 5.69 -3.24 17.62
N VAL A 63 4.83 -3.03 16.61
CA VAL A 63 5.26 -2.88 15.22
C VAL A 63 5.51 -1.42 14.93
N SER A 64 6.67 -1.11 14.34
CA SER A 64 6.99 0.22 13.86
C SER A 64 6.31 0.44 12.51
N ILE A 65 5.54 1.52 12.37
CA ILE A 65 4.92 1.84 11.09
C ILE A 65 5.96 2.06 10.00
N SER A 66 7.09 2.67 10.33
CA SER A 66 8.18 2.86 9.36
C SER A 66 8.73 1.53 8.87
N ALA A 67 8.94 0.58 9.78
CA ALA A 67 9.43 -0.74 9.40
C ALA A 67 8.43 -1.47 8.52
N LEU A 68 7.15 -1.39 8.86
CA LEU A 68 6.09 -2.00 8.07
C LEU A 68 6.03 -1.39 6.67
N VAL A 69 6.04 -0.06 6.56
CA VAL A 69 6.02 0.63 5.28
C VAL A 69 7.22 0.26 4.42
N ASN A 70 8.41 0.25 5.01
CA ASN A 70 9.62 -0.11 4.26
C ASN A 70 9.53 -1.54 3.72
N SER A 71 8.99 -2.45 4.51
CA SER A 71 8.82 -3.83 4.07
C SER A 71 7.76 -3.97 2.99
N LEU A 72 6.62 -3.27 3.13
CA LEU A 72 5.57 -3.26 2.12
C LEU A 72 6.12 -2.78 0.77
N LYS A 73 6.81 -1.66 0.78
CA LYS A 73 7.39 -1.10 -0.45
C LYS A 73 8.50 -1.98 -1.02
N GLY A 74 9.41 -2.44 -0.18
CA GLY A 74 10.56 -3.23 -0.64
C GLY A 74 10.17 -4.56 -1.23
N VAL A 75 9.31 -5.31 -0.54
CA VAL A 75 8.88 -6.63 -1.01
C VAL A 75 8.04 -6.51 -2.28
N SER A 76 7.07 -5.59 -2.31
CA SER A 76 6.24 -5.41 -3.49
C SER A 76 7.06 -4.95 -4.70
N SER A 77 8.01 -4.05 -4.49
CA SER A 77 8.86 -3.56 -5.58
C SER A 77 9.67 -4.70 -6.20
N ARG A 78 10.31 -5.52 -5.35
CA ARG A 78 11.10 -6.66 -5.84
C ARG A 78 10.24 -7.66 -6.59
N MET A 79 9.06 -7.98 -6.06
CA MET A 79 8.17 -8.94 -6.68
C MET A 79 7.67 -8.44 -8.04
N ILE A 80 7.20 -7.20 -8.12
CA ILE A 80 6.68 -6.62 -9.35
C ILE A 80 7.78 -6.54 -10.42
N ARG A 81 8.97 -6.12 -10.03
CA ARG A 81 10.08 -6.01 -10.99
C ARG A 81 10.51 -7.39 -11.50
N LYS A 82 10.46 -8.40 -10.65
CA LYS A 82 10.79 -9.78 -11.05
C LYS A 82 9.84 -10.31 -12.12
N LYS A 83 8.58 -9.90 -12.09
CA LYS A 83 7.57 -10.32 -13.06
C LYS A 83 7.70 -9.61 -14.41
N LYS A 84 8.46 -8.54 -14.49
CA LYS A 84 8.76 -7.82 -15.73
C LYS A 84 7.54 -7.36 -16.50
N TYR A 85 6.55 -6.81 -15.79
CA TYR A 85 5.38 -6.24 -16.44
C TYR A 85 5.80 -5.14 -17.41
N GLN A 86 5.25 -5.16 -18.61
CA GLN A 86 5.59 -4.18 -19.64
C GLN A 86 5.25 -2.75 -19.21
N SER A 87 4.11 -2.57 -18.54
CA SER A 87 3.70 -1.24 -18.05
C SER A 87 4.70 -0.66 -17.06
N ILE A 88 5.39 -1.51 -16.30
CA ILE A 88 6.38 -1.10 -15.33
C ILE A 88 7.71 -0.80 -16.02
N GLU A 89 8.18 -1.73 -16.84
CA GLU A 89 9.50 -1.61 -17.47
C GLU A 89 9.56 -0.44 -18.44
N SER A 90 8.46 -0.17 -19.16
CA SER A 90 8.43 0.93 -20.12
C SER A 90 8.47 2.30 -19.47
N LYS A 91 8.09 2.41 -18.20
CA LYS A 91 7.95 3.70 -17.50
C LYS A 91 9.01 3.93 -16.44
N LEU A 92 9.45 2.87 -15.77
CA LEU A 92 10.32 3.02 -14.60
C LEU A 92 11.74 2.52 -14.82
N TRP A 93 11.96 1.69 -15.84
CA TRP A 93 13.29 1.13 -16.15
C TRP A 93 13.90 0.47 -14.91
N ASP A 94 15.07 0.96 -14.47
CA ASP A 94 15.76 0.45 -13.27
C ASP A 94 15.42 1.22 -12.01
N ASP A 95 14.52 2.19 -12.10
CA ASP A 95 14.14 2.98 -10.95
C ASP A 95 13.28 2.19 -9.99
N ALA A 96 13.19 2.68 -8.75
CA ALA A 96 12.32 2.10 -7.76
C ALA A 96 10.85 2.24 -8.19
N LEU A 97 10.04 1.26 -7.83
CA LEU A 97 8.61 1.31 -8.11
C LEU A 97 7.93 2.47 -7.38
N TRP A 98 8.28 2.67 -6.12
CA TRP A 98 7.61 3.63 -5.25
C TRP A 98 8.42 4.89 -5.07
N SER A 99 7.73 6.02 -4.92
CA SER A 99 8.33 7.26 -4.41
C SER A 99 8.88 7.02 -3.00
N PRO A 100 9.99 7.68 -2.62
CA PRO A 100 10.54 7.51 -1.27
C PRO A 100 9.60 7.97 -0.16
N SER A 101 8.70 8.91 -0.45
CA SER A 101 7.77 9.44 0.54
C SER A 101 6.49 8.61 0.58
N TYR A 102 5.73 8.77 1.66
CA TYR A 102 4.40 8.19 1.79
C TYR A 102 3.57 9.05 2.74
N PHE A 103 2.25 8.96 2.59
CA PHE A 103 1.32 9.59 3.52
C PHE A 103 0.85 8.55 4.53
N ALA A 104 0.79 8.94 5.79
CA ALA A 104 0.28 8.08 6.85
C ALA A 104 -0.59 8.91 7.80
N SER A 105 -1.78 8.41 8.08
CA SER A 105 -2.69 9.08 9.01
C SER A 105 -3.22 8.06 10.02
N SER A 106 -3.01 8.34 11.30
CA SER A 106 -3.58 7.53 12.36
C SER A 106 -5.09 7.73 12.40
N CYS A 107 -5.83 6.64 12.52
CA CYS A 107 -7.29 6.68 12.52
C CYS A 107 -7.89 6.74 13.92
N GLY A 108 -7.07 6.64 14.95
CA GLY A 108 -7.55 6.64 16.33
C GLY A 108 -8.56 5.53 16.53
N GLY A 109 -9.73 5.84 17.09
CA GLY A 109 -10.79 4.88 17.34
C GLY A 109 -11.92 4.91 16.31
N ALA A 110 -11.69 5.48 15.14
CA ALA A 110 -12.74 5.58 14.12
C ALA A 110 -13.23 4.19 13.70
N PRO A 111 -14.55 4.00 13.50
CA PRO A 111 -15.08 2.72 13.03
C PRO A 111 -14.53 2.35 11.66
N ILE A 112 -14.26 1.06 11.48
CA ILE A 112 -13.67 0.55 10.23
C ILE A 112 -14.55 0.87 9.02
N ASP A 113 -15.87 0.79 9.17
CA ASP A 113 -16.78 1.08 8.06
C ASP A 113 -16.64 2.52 7.56
N ILE A 114 -16.46 3.46 8.48
CA ILE A 114 -16.23 4.86 8.11
C ILE A 114 -14.90 5.02 7.40
N LEU A 115 -13.87 4.33 7.87
CA LEU A 115 -12.54 4.37 7.25
C LEU A 115 -12.55 3.78 5.84
N ARG A 116 -13.28 2.70 5.64
CA ARG A 116 -13.45 2.10 4.31
C ARG A 116 -14.13 3.07 3.36
N GLN A 117 -15.18 3.74 3.81
CA GLN A 117 -15.86 4.74 3.00
C GLN A 117 -14.92 5.87 2.59
N TYR A 118 -14.07 6.31 3.53
CA TYR A 118 -13.09 7.35 3.24
C TYR A 118 -12.14 6.91 2.13
N ILE A 119 -11.63 5.71 2.19
CA ILE A 119 -10.71 5.18 1.17
C ILE A 119 -11.41 5.07 -0.18
N GLU A 120 -12.64 4.56 -0.20
CA GLU A 120 -13.41 4.45 -1.43
C GLU A 120 -13.65 5.81 -2.08
N GLN A 121 -13.96 6.83 -1.28
CA GLN A 121 -14.17 8.19 -1.78
C GLN A 121 -12.88 8.78 -2.37
N GLN A 122 -11.71 8.45 -1.78
CA GLN A 122 -10.44 8.93 -2.28
C GLN A 122 -10.10 8.36 -3.66
N ASN A 123 -10.69 7.24 -4.01
CA ASN A 123 -10.48 6.60 -5.31
C ASN A 123 -11.45 7.07 -6.39
N THR A 124 -12.40 7.93 -6.05
CA THR A 124 -13.33 8.47 -7.03
C THR A 124 -12.61 9.48 -7.90
N PRO A 125 -12.67 9.35 -9.23
CA PRO A 125 -12.08 10.36 -10.12
C PRO A 125 -12.73 11.72 -9.88
N SER A 126 -11.90 12.71 -9.66
CA SER A 126 -12.37 14.07 -9.47
C SER A 126 -12.45 14.79 -10.80
#